data_c4adafae26665d29a5035dd178f04320
#
_entry.id   c4adafae26665d29a5035dd178f04320
#
_cell.length_a   1.000
_cell.length_b   1.000
_cell.length_c   1.000
_cell.angle_alpha   90.00
_cell.angle_beta   90.00
_cell.angle_gamma   90.00
#
_symmetry.space_group_name_H-M   'P 1'
#
loop_
_entity.id
_entity.type
_entity.pdbx_description
1 polymer ?
#
loop_
_entity_poly.entity_id
_entity_poly.type
_entity_poly.pdbx_seq_one_letter_code
_entity_poly.pdbx_strand_id
1 'polypeptide(L)'
;DGIRETFKTGRGSITMRGVANIEQIKSSGRAEKDAVIISELPFQTNKAALIERIADLVNEKKLEGISDIRDESDRDGMRIVIELKRDAYPQVVLNNLFKLTPLQNNFSANILALVKGEPTTLSLRKMLDVFLDFRVETIRRRTGFLLKKAEERDHIVKGLLLALGSICLLYTSDAADDGYR
;
A
#
# COMPACT_ATOMS: atom_id res chain seq x y z
N ASP A 1 -8.43 12.19 -14.39
CA ASP A 1 -7.21 12.97 -14.70
C ASP A 1 -6.18 12.93 -13.56
N GLY A 2 -6.58 13.03 -12.26
CA GLY A 2 -5.67 13.07 -11.12
C GLY A 2 -4.72 11.87 -10.99
N ILE A 3 -5.17 10.64 -11.28
CA ILE A 3 -4.32 9.43 -11.27
C ILE A 3 -3.22 9.54 -12.33
N ARG A 4 -3.59 9.96 -13.53
CA ARG A 4 -2.63 10.10 -14.65
C ARG A 4 -1.60 11.19 -14.35
N GLU A 5 -2.02 12.28 -13.75
CA GLU A 5 -1.14 13.36 -13.32
C GLU A 5 -0.18 12.90 -12.22
N THR A 6 -0.68 12.18 -11.20
CA THR A 6 0.13 11.59 -10.14
C THR A 6 1.23 10.69 -10.70
N PHE A 7 0.91 9.82 -11.67
CA PHE A 7 1.90 8.93 -12.27
C PHE A 7 2.92 9.64 -13.16
N LYS A 8 2.54 10.76 -13.78
CA LYS A 8 3.44 11.57 -14.62
C LYS A 8 4.38 12.46 -13.81
N THR A 9 3.85 13.12 -12.79
CA THR A 9 4.59 14.16 -12.05
C THR A 9 5.06 13.73 -10.67
N GLY A 10 4.48 12.66 -10.12
CA GLY A 10 4.68 12.23 -8.74
C GLY A 10 3.79 12.97 -7.73
N ARG A 11 2.95 13.91 -8.19
CA ARG A 11 1.98 14.63 -7.36
C ARG A 11 0.65 14.75 -8.07
N GLY A 12 -0.45 14.64 -7.33
CA GLY A 12 -1.78 14.80 -7.89
C GLY A 12 -2.88 14.64 -6.86
N SER A 13 -4.09 15.04 -7.22
CA SER A 13 -5.29 14.86 -6.40
C SER A 13 -6.15 13.76 -7.02
N ILE A 14 -6.39 12.71 -6.25
CA ILE A 14 -7.19 11.54 -6.66
C ILE A 14 -8.50 11.60 -5.91
N THR A 15 -9.62 11.72 -6.62
CA THR A 15 -10.95 11.64 -6.03
C THR A 15 -11.33 10.19 -5.81
N MET A 16 -11.60 9.82 -4.56
CA MET A 16 -12.07 8.50 -4.17
C MET A 16 -13.50 8.57 -3.71
N ARG A 17 -14.31 7.60 -4.11
CA ARG A 17 -15.71 7.45 -3.70
C ARG A 17 -15.94 6.09 -3.10
N GLY A 18 -16.81 6.04 -2.08
CA GLY A 18 -17.40 4.80 -1.61
C GLY A 18 -18.33 4.18 -2.66
N VAL A 19 -18.52 2.88 -2.57
CA VAL A 19 -19.49 2.17 -3.40
C VAL A 19 -20.85 2.25 -2.72
N ALA A 20 -21.81 2.86 -3.41
CA ALA A 20 -23.17 3.03 -2.92
C ALA A 20 -24.16 2.70 -4.04
N ASN A 21 -25.13 1.84 -3.74
CA ASN A 21 -26.18 1.38 -4.65
C ASN A 21 -27.55 1.81 -4.13
N ILE A 22 -28.51 1.98 -5.04
CA ILE A 22 -29.89 2.23 -4.71
C ILE A 22 -30.64 0.91 -4.82
N GLU A 23 -31.25 0.48 -3.73
CA GLU A 23 -32.04 -0.77 -3.66
C GLU A 23 -33.41 -0.49 -3.05
N GLN A 24 -34.40 -1.31 -3.42
CA GLN A 24 -35.70 -1.30 -2.80
C GLN A 24 -35.72 -2.29 -1.65
N ILE A 25 -36.04 -1.80 -0.46
CA ILE A 25 -36.11 -2.63 0.76
C ILE A 25 -37.57 -2.88 1.12
N LYS A 26 -37.90 -4.16 1.35
CA LYS A 26 -39.19 -4.59 1.94
C LYS A 26 -39.12 -4.36 3.45
N SER A 27 -39.77 -3.33 3.94
CA SER A 27 -39.99 -3.18 5.38
C SER A 27 -41.12 -4.09 5.81
N SER A 28 -40.94 -4.84 6.91
CA SER A 28 -41.89 -5.82 7.45
C SER A 28 -43.31 -5.25 7.49
N GLY A 29 -44.19 -5.70 6.57
CA GLY A 29 -45.61 -5.34 6.50
C GLY A 29 -45.95 -3.97 5.92
N ARG A 30 -44.97 -3.22 5.33
CA ARG A 30 -45.17 -1.89 4.71
C ARG A 30 -44.73 -1.90 3.25
N ALA A 31 -45.20 -0.89 2.50
CA ALA A 31 -44.82 -0.68 1.11
C ALA A 31 -43.29 -0.60 0.93
N GLU A 32 -42.79 -1.08 -0.18
CA GLU A 32 -41.39 -1.00 -0.59
C GLU A 32 -40.89 0.45 -0.48
N LYS A 33 -39.69 0.63 0.09
CA LYS A 33 -39.02 1.92 0.21
C LYS A 33 -37.68 1.86 -0.51
N ASP A 34 -37.34 2.96 -1.15
CA ASP A 34 -35.99 3.11 -1.70
C ASP A 34 -35.00 3.36 -0.56
N ALA A 35 -33.84 2.74 -0.68
CA ALA A 35 -32.72 2.92 0.23
C ALA A 35 -31.41 3.05 -0.53
N VAL A 36 -30.49 3.82 0.04
CA VAL A 36 -29.10 3.86 -0.41
C VAL A 36 -28.30 2.91 0.47
N ILE A 37 -27.67 1.92 -0.16
CA ILE A 37 -26.83 0.93 0.51
C ILE A 37 -25.39 1.22 0.20
N ILE A 38 -24.59 1.46 1.24
CA ILE A 38 -23.15 1.68 1.12
C ILE A 38 -22.46 0.36 1.47
N SER A 39 -21.73 -0.20 0.50
CA SER A 39 -20.98 -1.46 0.64
C SER A 39 -19.49 -1.24 0.85
N GLU A 40 -18.92 -0.10 0.40
CA GLU A 40 -17.53 0.22 0.58
C GLU A 40 -17.33 1.71 0.91
N LEU A 41 -16.36 2.00 1.77
CA LEU A 41 -15.98 3.36 2.13
C LEU A 41 -14.66 3.77 1.46
N PRO A 42 -14.44 5.07 1.23
CA PRO A 42 -13.16 5.57 0.77
C PRO A 42 -12.05 5.28 1.79
N PHE A 43 -10.83 5.18 1.29
CA PHE A 43 -9.63 5.01 2.12
C PHE A 43 -9.55 6.08 3.23
N GLN A 44 -9.18 5.68 4.44
CA GLN A 44 -9.09 6.51 5.65
C GLN A 44 -10.43 7.10 6.14
N THR A 45 -11.57 6.56 5.72
CA THR A 45 -12.88 6.98 6.23
C THR A 45 -13.33 6.04 7.35
N ASN A 46 -13.61 6.60 8.53
CA ASN A 46 -14.16 5.83 9.65
C ASN A 46 -15.68 5.69 9.48
N LYS A 47 -16.20 4.45 9.59
CA LYS A 47 -17.62 4.11 9.44
C LYS A 47 -18.50 4.84 10.46
N ALA A 48 -18.15 4.78 11.75
CA ALA A 48 -18.92 5.39 12.81
C ALA A 48 -18.99 6.92 12.64
N ALA A 49 -17.87 7.56 12.36
CA ALA A 49 -17.81 9.01 12.12
C ALA A 49 -18.60 9.43 10.87
N LEU A 50 -18.66 8.59 9.84
CA LEU A 50 -19.49 8.84 8.66
C LEU A 50 -20.99 8.82 9.02
N ILE A 51 -21.44 7.79 9.75
CA ILE A 51 -22.83 7.65 10.17
C ILE A 51 -23.25 8.84 11.06
N GLU A 52 -22.42 9.19 12.03
CA GLU A 52 -22.64 10.35 12.92
C GLU A 52 -22.73 11.64 12.09
N ARG A 53 -21.81 11.85 11.17
CA ARG A 53 -21.83 13.03 10.28
C ARG A 53 -23.08 13.12 9.42
N ILE A 54 -23.58 11.99 8.91
CA ILE A 54 -24.83 11.95 8.14
C ILE A 54 -26.02 12.30 9.06
N ALA A 55 -26.08 11.74 10.28
CA ALA A 55 -27.12 12.05 11.25
C ALA A 55 -27.14 13.53 11.62
N ASP A 56 -25.98 14.14 11.85
CA ASP A 56 -25.87 15.58 12.12
C ASP A 56 -26.41 16.42 10.97
N LEU A 57 -26.04 16.09 9.73
CA LEU A 57 -26.53 16.81 8.55
C LEU A 57 -28.04 16.68 8.35
N VAL A 58 -28.62 15.54 8.71
CA VAL A 58 -30.08 15.33 8.70
C VAL A 58 -30.76 16.19 9.78
N ASN A 59 -30.19 16.21 10.99
CA ASN A 59 -30.72 17.04 12.11
C ASN A 59 -30.60 18.53 11.79
N GLU A 60 -29.52 18.97 11.16
CA GLU A 60 -29.32 20.36 10.69
C GLU A 60 -30.18 20.72 9.46
N LYS A 61 -30.99 19.80 8.93
CA LYS A 61 -31.79 19.95 7.71
C LYS A 61 -30.98 20.33 6.46
N LYS A 62 -29.68 20.01 6.43
CA LYS A 62 -28.83 20.20 5.27
C LYS A 62 -28.91 19.02 4.30
N LEU A 63 -29.31 17.85 4.80
CA LEU A 63 -29.52 16.65 4.03
C LEU A 63 -30.97 16.20 4.21
N GLU A 64 -31.80 16.47 3.22
CA GLU A 64 -33.22 16.11 3.23
C GLU A 64 -33.45 14.76 2.54
N GLY A 65 -34.60 14.15 2.79
CA GLY A 65 -35.03 12.91 2.12
C GLY A 65 -34.58 11.62 2.80
N ILE A 66 -33.86 11.68 3.92
CA ILE A 66 -33.51 10.50 4.71
C ILE A 66 -34.57 10.27 5.80
N SER A 67 -34.99 9.01 5.96
CA SER A 67 -35.95 8.57 6.98
C SER A 67 -35.24 7.92 8.17
N ASP A 68 -34.26 7.04 7.91
CA ASP A 68 -33.54 6.28 8.93
C ASP A 68 -32.17 5.85 8.43
N ILE A 69 -31.24 5.60 9.36
CA ILE A 69 -29.87 5.13 9.05
C ILE A 69 -29.58 3.93 9.95
N ARG A 70 -29.19 2.80 9.33
CA ARG A 70 -28.86 1.58 10.06
C ARG A 70 -27.51 1.02 9.60
N ASP A 71 -26.76 0.52 10.56
CA ASP A 71 -25.54 -0.25 10.29
C ASP A 71 -25.90 -1.75 10.36
N GLU A 72 -25.95 -2.39 9.21
CA GLU A 72 -26.21 -3.82 9.07
C GLU A 72 -24.93 -4.58 8.72
N SER A 73 -23.77 -4.01 8.98
CA SER A 73 -22.48 -4.66 8.69
C SER A 73 -22.30 -5.91 9.55
N ASP A 74 -21.88 -6.99 8.92
CA ASP A 74 -21.62 -8.27 9.55
C ASP A 74 -20.20 -8.79 9.25
N ARG A 75 -19.94 -10.07 9.47
CA ARG A 75 -18.64 -10.71 9.19
C ARG A 75 -18.37 -10.89 7.69
N ASP A 76 -19.43 -10.89 6.90
CA ASP A 76 -19.36 -11.10 5.44
C ASP A 76 -19.06 -9.80 4.69
N GLY A 77 -19.35 -8.63 5.33
CA GLY A 77 -19.04 -7.35 4.72
C GLY A 77 -19.64 -6.12 5.40
N MET A 78 -19.29 -4.97 4.84
CA MET A 78 -19.84 -3.69 5.26
C MET A 78 -21.18 -3.45 4.57
N ARG A 79 -22.20 -3.08 5.35
CA ARG A 79 -23.52 -2.72 4.84
C ARG A 79 -24.11 -1.59 5.69
N ILE A 80 -24.11 -0.38 5.18
CA ILE A 80 -24.80 0.75 5.78
C ILE A 80 -26.04 1.02 4.95
N VAL A 81 -27.21 0.99 5.59
CA VAL A 81 -28.51 1.17 4.94
C VAL A 81 -29.07 2.53 5.32
N ILE A 82 -29.32 3.38 4.35
CA ILE A 82 -29.93 4.69 4.49
C ILE A 82 -31.33 4.63 3.86
N GLU A 83 -32.35 4.53 4.70
CA GLU A 83 -33.75 4.54 4.22
C GLU A 83 -34.18 5.92 3.77
N LEU A 84 -34.84 6.01 2.63
CA LEU A 84 -35.33 7.26 2.08
C LEU A 84 -36.81 7.50 2.43
N LYS A 85 -37.19 8.78 2.46
CA LYS A 85 -38.60 9.17 2.52
C LYS A 85 -39.27 8.90 1.17
N ARG A 86 -40.59 8.69 1.16
CA ARG A 86 -41.34 8.38 -0.06
C ARG A 86 -41.26 9.45 -1.14
N ASP A 87 -41.09 10.71 -0.71
CA ASP A 87 -41.04 11.89 -1.59
C ASP A 87 -39.61 12.23 -2.02
N ALA A 88 -38.61 11.43 -1.63
CA ALA A 88 -37.22 11.70 -1.92
C ALA A 88 -36.80 11.03 -3.24
N TYR A 89 -36.03 11.76 -4.03
CA TYR A 89 -35.39 11.22 -5.24
C TYR A 89 -34.05 10.57 -4.86
N PRO A 90 -33.89 9.23 -4.95
CA PRO A 90 -32.71 8.52 -4.48
C PRO A 90 -31.40 9.06 -5.04
N GLN A 91 -31.39 9.38 -6.34
CA GLN A 91 -30.20 9.91 -7.00
C GLN A 91 -29.76 11.28 -6.50
N VAL A 92 -30.71 12.12 -6.12
CA VAL A 92 -30.41 13.45 -5.55
C VAL A 92 -29.82 13.32 -4.17
N VAL A 93 -30.38 12.44 -3.34
CA VAL A 93 -29.85 12.16 -1.99
C VAL A 93 -28.44 11.56 -2.08
N LEU A 94 -28.19 10.61 -2.98
CA LEU A 94 -26.87 10.02 -3.20
C LEU A 94 -25.84 11.09 -3.63
N ASN A 95 -26.22 11.98 -4.54
CA ASN A 95 -25.34 13.08 -4.97
C ASN A 95 -25.03 14.07 -3.83
N ASN A 96 -25.99 14.32 -2.97
CA ASN A 96 -25.80 15.17 -1.79
C ASN A 96 -24.92 14.47 -0.74
N LEU A 97 -25.06 13.16 -0.54
CA LEU A 97 -24.16 12.36 0.29
C LEU A 97 -22.70 12.48 -0.17
N PHE A 98 -22.43 12.35 -1.48
CA PHE A 98 -21.08 12.54 -2.02
C PHE A 98 -20.53 13.97 -1.83
N LYS A 99 -21.38 15.00 -1.83
CA LYS A 99 -20.95 16.40 -1.70
C LYS A 99 -20.71 16.83 -0.26
N LEU A 100 -21.55 16.36 0.67
CA LEU A 100 -21.64 16.89 2.05
C LEU A 100 -20.95 15.98 3.07
N THR A 101 -20.62 14.75 2.69
CA THR A 101 -20.06 13.76 3.61
C THR A 101 -18.71 13.20 3.08
N PRO A 102 -17.88 12.61 3.94
CA PRO A 102 -16.64 11.96 3.54
C PRO A 102 -16.84 10.66 2.73
N LEU A 103 -18.05 10.38 2.22
CA LEU A 103 -18.29 9.31 1.24
C LEU A 103 -17.58 9.56 -0.10
N GLN A 104 -17.21 10.81 -0.37
CA GLN A 104 -16.28 11.19 -1.41
C GLN A 104 -15.18 12.06 -0.80
N ASN A 105 -13.93 11.64 -0.99
CA ASN A 105 -12.74 12.34 -0.52
C ASN A 105 -11.73 12.54 -1.63
N ASN A 106 -10.96 13.63 -1.54
CA ASN A 106 -9.80 13.86 -2.40
C ASN A 106 -8.54 13.44 -1.66
N PHE A 107 -7.82 12.48 -2.22
CA PHE A 107 -6.52 12.03 -1.74
C PHE A 107 -5.41 12.77 -2.47
N SER A 108 -4.65 13.58 -1.74
CA SER A 108 -3.47 14.28 -2.29
C SER A 108 -2.28 13.33 -2.30
N ALA A 109 -2.02 12.74 -3.45
CA ALA A 109 -0.89 11.83 -3.64
C ALA A 109 0.42 12.62 -3.80
N ASN A 110 1.47 12.19 -3.08
CA ASN A 110 2.82 12.69 -3.22
C ASN A 110 3.81 11.51 -3.14
N ILE A 111 4.42 11.17 -4.28
CA ILE A 111 5.36 10.07 -4.39
C ILE A 111 6.76 10.61 -4.05
N LEU A 112 7.07 10.65 -2.76
CA LEU A 112 8.36 11.07 -2.24
C LEU A 112 9.21 9.84 -1.90
N ALA A 113 10.44 9.78 -2.39
CA ALA A 113 11.39 8.72 -2.08
C ALA A 113 12.80 9.28 -1.86
N LEU A 114 13.61 8.52 -1.11
CA LEU A 114 15.03 8.83 -0.92
C LEU A 114 15.84 8.20 -2.06
N VAL A 115 16.50 9.03 -2.84
CA VAL A 115 17.41 8.61 -3.91
C VAL A 115 18.82 9.05 -3.54
N LYS A 116 19.71 8.09 -3.32
CA LYS A 116 21.11 8.34 -2.85
C LYS A 116 21.19 9.23 -1.60
N GLY A 117 20.19 9.15 -0.72
CA GLY A 117 20.12 9.94 0.52
C GLY A 117 19.39 11.28 0.40
N GLU A 118 18.98 11.69 -0.80
CA GLU A 118 18.24 12.93 -1.04
C GLU A 118 16.75 12.67 -1.24
N PRO A 119 15.84 13.40 -0.56
CA PRO A 119 14.41 13.29 -0.76
C PRO A 119 14.00 13.93 -2.08
N THR A 120 13.48 13.13 -3.00
CA THR A 120 13.02 13.60 -4.31
C THR A 120 11.61 13.11 -4.62
N THR A 121 10.79 13.98 -5.24
CA THR A 121 9.49 13.56 -5.79
C THR A 121 9.71 12.91 -7.14
N LEU A 122 9.21 11.68 -7.30
CA LEU A 122 9.46 10.86 -8.47
C LEU A 122 8.16 10.60 -9.23
N SER A 123 8.24 10.61 -10.57
CA SER A 123 7.20 9.99 -11.39
C SER A 123 7.25 8.47 -11.23
N LEU A 124 6.16 7.77 -11.51
CA LEU A 124 6.10 6.30 -11.41
C LEU A 124 7.22 5.63 -12.24
N ARG A 125 7.44 6.11 -13.47
CA ARG A 125 8.52 5.57 -14.32
C ARG A 125 9.89 5.76 -13.69
N LYS A 126 10.19 6.98 -13.22
CA LYS A 126 11.48 7.28 -12.62
C LYS A 126 11.70 6.48 -11.33
N MET A 127 10.64 6.23 -10.56
CA MET A 127 10.71 5.38 -9.37
C MET A 127 11.09 3.94 -9.72
N LEU A 128 10.52 3.38 -10.80
CA LEU A 128 10.89 2.04 -11.29
C LEU A 128 12.33 1.99 -11.79
N ASP A 129 12.78 3.01 -12.53
CA ASP A 129 14.16 3.09 -13.02
C ASP A 129 15.15 3.12 -11.84
N VAL A 130 14.91 3.98 -10.84
CA VAL A 130 15.74 4.06 -9.62
C VAL A 130 15.74 2.73 -8.86
N PHE A 131 14.60 2.05 -8.76
CA PHE A 131 14.53 0.74 -8.13
C PHE A 131 15.35 -0.30 -8.87
N LEU A 132 15.28 -0.34 -10.20
CA LEU A 132 16.06 -1.27 -11.02
C LEU A 132 17.57 -1.03 -10.87
N ASP A 133 18.00 0.23 -10.92
CA ASP A 133 19.39 0.61 -10.72
C ASP A 133 19.91 0.17 -9.34
N PHE A 134 19.13 0.42 -8.31
CA PHE A 134 19.45 -0.03 -6.95
C PHE A 134 19.53 -1.55 -6.84
N ARG A 135 18.63 -2.30 -7.51
CA ARG A 135 18.68 -3.77 -7.53
C ARG A 135 19.92 -4.29 -8.24
N VAL A 136 20.26 -3.72 -9.38
CA VAL A 136 21.49 -4.09 -10.13
C VAL A 136 22.73 -3.82 -9.27
N GLU A 137 22.83 -2.67 -8.64
CA GLU A 137 23.94 -2.34 -7.74
C GLU A 137 24.01 -3.30 -6.54
N THR A 138 22.89 -3.62 -5.93
CA THR A 138 22.83 -4.56 -4.80
C THR A 138 23.30 -5.97 -5.21
N ILE A 139 22.88 -6.44 -6.38
CA ILE A 139 23.30 -7.74 -6.90
C ILE A 139 24.82 -7.73 -7.18
N ARG A 140 25.34 -6.69 -7.84
CA ARG A 140 26.79 -6.55 -8.09
C ARG A 140 27.59 -6.56 -6.80
N ARG A 141 27.15 -5.81 -5.79
CA ARG A 141 27.81 -5.74 -4.49
C ARG A 141 27.81 -7.09 -3.77
N ARG A 142 26.66 -7.80 -3.81
CA ARG A 142 26.53 -9.15 -3.23
C ARG A 142 27.43 -10.16 -3.96
N THR A 143 27.40 -10.18 -5.29
CA THR A 143 28.23 -11.11 -6.07
C THR A 143 29.71 -10.82 -5.92
N GLY A 144 30.11 -9.55 -5.86
CA GLY A 144 31.50 -9.15 -5.58
C GLY A 144 31.99 -9.62 -4.21
N PHE A 145 31.15 -9.53 -3.18
CA PHE A 145 31.47 -10.07 -1.86
C PHE A 145 31.62 -11.60 -1.87
N LEU A 146 30.71 -12.31 -2.55
CA LEU A 146 30.79 -13.77 -2.66
C LEU A 146 32.01 -14.22 -3.46
N LEU A 147 32.34 -13.49 -4.55
CA LEU A 147 33.53 -13.75 -5.35
C LEU A 147 34.78 -13.62 -4.49
N LYS A 148 34.97 -12.49 -3.79
CA LYS A 148 36.09 -12.27 -2.90
C LYS A 148 36.26 -13.41 -1.88
N LYS A 149 35.16 -13.82 -1.24
CA LYS A 149 35.18 -14.93 -0.28
C LYS A 149 35.57 -16.27 -0.93
N ALA A 150 35.14 -16.50 -2.18
CA ALA A 150 35.51 -17.70 -2.92
C ALA A 150 37.01 -17.69 -3.34
N GLU A 151 37.51 -16.55 -3.78
CA GLU A 151 38.94 -16.32 -4.11
C GLU A 151 39.85 -16.54 -2.89
N GLU A 152 39.46 -15.98 -1.73
CA GLU A 152 40.19 -16.22 -0.47
C GLU A 152 40.22 -17.72 -0.12
N ARG A 153 39.12 -18.43 -0.31
CA ARG A 153 39.07 -19.89 -0.08
C ARG A 153 39.92 -20.67 -1.09
N ASP A 154 39.82 -20.31 -2.36
CA ASP A 154 40.62 -20.90 -3.43
C ASP A 154 42.12 -20.74 -3.19
N HIS A 155 42.53 -19.52 -2.76
CA HIS A 155 43.92 -19.24 -2.41
C HIS A 155 44.45 -20.17 -1.30
N ILE A 156 43.67 -20.33 -0.21
CA ILE A 156 44.02 -21.24 0.89
C ILE A 156 44.14 -22.69 0.39
N VAL A 157 43.17 -23.17 -0.39
CA VAL A 157 43.16 -24.54 -0.91
C VAL A 157 44.33 -24.79 -1.84
N LYS A 158 44.66 -23.85 -2.74
CA LYS A 158 45.82 -23.90 -3.60
C LYS A 158 47.13 -23.97 -2.80
N GLY A 159 47.24 -23.13 -1.76
CA GLY A 159 48.38 -23.15 -0.83
C GLY A 159 48.56 -24.51 -0.14
N LEU A 160 47.47 -25.12 0.35
CA LEU A 160 47.47 -26.43 0.97
C LEU A 160 47.87 -27.55 -0.03
N LEU A 161 47.39 -27.46 -1.26
CA LEU A 161 47.77 -28.42 -2.32
C LEU A 161 49.26 -28.37 -2.67
N LEU A 162 49.82 -27.15 -2.73
CA LEU A 162 51.27 -26.96 -2.94
C LEU A 162 52.08 -27.50 -1.75
N ALA A 163 51.62 -27.25 -0.52
CA ALA A 163 52.28 -27.77 0.70
C ALA A 163 52.26 -29.30 0.73
N LEU A 164 51.12 -29.93 0.38
CA LEU A 164 51.02 -31.39 0.33
C LEU A 164 51.92 -32.00 -0.76
N GLY A 165 52.05 -31.31 -1.92
CA GLY A 165 52.99 -31.76 -2.99
C GLY A 165 54.46 -31.65 -2.60
N SER A 166 54.81 -30.82 -1.61
CA SER A 166 56.19 -30.57 -1.15
C SER A 166 56.39 -30.94 0.33
N ILE A 167 55.58 -31.86 0.86
CA ILE A 167 55.56 -32.19 2.29
C ILE A 167 56.90 -32.69 2.83
N CYS A 168 57.67 -33.41 2.01
CA CYS A 168 58.99 -33.88 2.39
C CYS A 168 59.98 -32.72 2.60
N LEU A 169 59.90 -31.66 1.77
CA LEU A 169 60.75 -30.47 1.93
C LEU A 169 60.38 -29.63 3.13
N LEU A 170 59.08 -29.47 3.43
CA LEU A 170 58.59 -28.80 4.64
C LEU A 170 59.04 -29.52 5.91
N TYR A 171 58.94 -30.87 5.94
CA TYR A 171 59.30 -31.67 7.10
C TYR A 171 60.81 -31.68 7.36
N THR A 172 61.63 -31.64 6.30
CA THR A 172 63.08 -31.61 6.45
C THR A 172 63.61 -30.24 6.86
N SER A 173 62.96 -29.14 6.47
CA SER A 173 63.36 -27.78 6.90
C SER A 173 63.04 -27.54 8.38
N ASP A 174 61.91 -28.00 8.90
CA ASP A 174 61.55 -27.85 10.31
C ASP A 174 62.40 -28.72 11.24
N ALA A 175 62.74 -29.94 10.79
CA ALA A 175 63.63 -30.81 11.54
C ALA A 175 65.07 -30.32 11.61
N ALA A 176 65.51 -29.45 10.69
CA ALA A 176 66.82 -28.83 10.74
C ALA A 176 66.91 -27.65 11.73
N ASP A 177 65.78 -26.99 12.03
CA ASP A 177 65.75 -25.88 12.92
C ASP A 177 65.67 -26.30 14.43
N ASP A 178 65.03 -27.48 14.70
CA ASP A 178 64.95 -28.00 16.06
C ASP A 178 66.25 -28.68 16.56
N GLY A 179 67.22 -28.86 15.69
CA GLY A 179 68.52 -29.47 16.00
C GLY A 179 69.57 -28.53 16.67
N TYR A 180 69.24 -27.24 16.87
CA TYR A 180 70.15 -26.23 17.43
C TYR A 180 69.57 -25.48 18.66
N ARG A 181 69.02 -26.23 19.59
CA ARG A 181 68.78 -25.72 20.95
C ARG A 181 69.20 -26.73 22.02
#